data_ab84821b9172d35f966d0cfb4c6235db
#
_entry.id   ab84821b9172d35f966d0cfb4c6235db
#
_cell.length_a   1.000
_cell.length_b   1.000
_cell.length_c   1.000
_cell.angle_alpha   90.00
_cell.angle_beta   90.00
_cell.angle_gamma   90.00
#
_symmetry.space_group_name_H-M   'P 1'
#
loop_
_entity.id
_entity.type
_entity.pdbx_description
1 polymer ?
#
loop_
_entity_poly.entity_id
_entity_poly.type
_entity_poly.pdbx_seq_one_letter_code
_entity_poly.pdbx_strand_id
1 'polypeptide(L)'
;LKPTLTNLAQTSHFLVSFGNVSGGLSQYLTRRGVDKRFTTGELGLLCFSAQIPFANIATANITGAFTGIGEKFAHSRIFTPITLTFYVDKEYRVLKFLEHWMEFTAGGTHAPGGRTGVIKQNRSNYFIRMQYPEEYRMEETKIYKFERDYANSLEYTFFNLFPQNVTNIAVSYDQSKTLTASATFEYTRYVSGPISS
;
A
#
# COMPACT_ATOMS: atom_id res chain seq x y z
N LEU A 1 11.29 9.80 38.66
CA LEU A 1 10.29 9.04 37.86
C LEU A 1 9.53 9.87 36.82
N LYS A 2 9.82 11.17 36.66
CA LYS A 2 9.19 12.03 35.64
C LYS A 2 9.96 12.22 34.31
N PRO A 3 11.23 11.81 34.13
CA PRO A 3 11.95 12.07 32.87
C PRO A 3 11.43 11.27 31.66
N THR A 4 10.79 10.13 31.90
CA THR A 4 10.32 9.25 30.82
C THR A 4 9.09 9.77 30.07
N LEU A 5 8.27 10.61 30.68
CA LEU A 5 7.07 11.19 30.07
C LEU A 5 7.36 12.40 29.15
N THR A 6 8.56 12.97 29.21
CA THR A 6 8.95 14.09 28.36
C THR A 6 9.53 13.65 27.01
N ASN A 7 9.78 12.35 26.83
CA ASN A 7 10.39 11.77 25.64
C ASN A 7 9.42 10.83 24.89
N LEU A 8 8.18 11.27 24.71
CA LEU A 8 7.16 10.50 24.01
C LEU A 8 7.29 10.71 22.50
N ALA A 9 7.19 9.60 21.75
CA ALA A 9 7.18 9.62 20.30
C ALA A 9 5.93 10.36 19.76
N GLN A 10 6.12 11.20 18.76
CA GLN A 10 5.04 11.95 18.13
C GLN A 10 4.51 11.21 16.89
N THR A 11 3.24 11.39 16.57
CA THR A 11 2.62 10.79 15.37
C THR A 11 3.04 11.45 14.06
N SER A 12 3.57 12.68 14.14
CA SER A 12 4.07 13.43 13.00
C SER A 12 5.46 12.92 12.56
N HIS A 13 5.93 13.41 11.41
CA HIS A 13 7.25 13.11 10.83
C HIS A 13 7.38 11.64 10.38
N PHE A 14 6.78 11.36 9.25
CA PHE A 14 6.98 10.11 8.54
C PHE A 14 7.17 10.38 7.03
N LEU A 15 7.77 9.43 6.34
CA LEU A 15 7.93 9.44 4.90
C LEU A 15 7.60 8.05 4.36
N VAL A 16 6.85 8.01 3.28
CA VAL A 16 6.60 6.78 2.52
C VAL A 16 7.47 6.80 1.27
N SER A 17 8.22 5.75 1.04
CA SER A 17 9.02 5.55 -0.16
C SER A 17 8.51 4.32 -0.89
N PHE A 18 7.95 4.53 -2.07
CA PHE A 18 7.50 3.43 -2.92
C PHE A 18 8.68 2.85 -3.68
N GLY A 19 8.72 1.51 -3.76
CA GLY A 19 9.76 0.79 -4.46
C GLY A 19 9.57 0.78 -5.98
N ASN A 20 10.36 -0.04 -6.63
CA ASN A 20 10.25 -0.22 -8.07
C ASN A 20 9.04 -1.10 -8.40
N VAL A 21 8.32 -0.71 -9.42
CA VAL A 21 7.30 -1.52 -10.06
C VAL A 21 7.91 -2.31 -11.20
N SER A 22 7.29 -3.43 -11.58
CA SER A 22 7.74 -4.23 -12.74
C SER A 22 7.81 -3.39 -14.03
N GLY A 23 8.62 -3.81 -14.98
CA GLY A 23 8.74 -3.12 -16.26
C GLY A 23 7.41 -3.03 -17.02
N GLY A 24 6.58 -4.07 -16.93
CA GLY A 24 5.25 -4.10 -17.55
C GLY A 24 4.29 -3.08 -16.94
N LEU A 25 4.20 -3.06 -15.61
CA LEU A 25 3.39 -2.08 -14.88
C LEU A 25 3.90 -0.65 -15.11
N SER A 26 5.21 -0.43 -15.07
CA SER A 26 5.81 0.88 -15.32
C SER A 26 5.47 1.44 -16.70
N GLN A 27 5.58 0.62 -17.75
CA GLN A 27 5.21 1.01 -19.11
C GLN A 27 3.70 1.31 -19.23
N TYR A 28 2.88 0.51 -18.56
CA TYR A 28 1.44 0.69 -18.54
C TYR A 28 1.06 2.03 -17.90
N LEU A 29 1.60 2.33 -16.72
CA LEU A 29 1.39 3.58 -16.00
C LEU A 29 1.86 4.79 -16.81
N THR A 30 3.04 4.71 -17.43
CA THR A 30 3.59 5.80 -18.25
C THR A 30 2.67 6.12 -19.44
N ARG A 31 2.12 5.12 -20.11
CA ARG A 31 1.14 5.32 -21.20
C ARG A 31 -0.16 6.00 -20.74
N ARG A 32 -0.47 5.92 -19.47
CA ARG A 32 -1.65 6.54 -18.83
C ARG A 32 -1.34 7.90 -18.17
N GLY A 33 -0.13 8.42 -18.37
CA GLY A 33 0.26 9.74 -17.86
C GLY A 33 0.78 9.75 -16.43
N VAL A 34 1.20 8.59 -15.91
CA VAL A 34 1.89 8.47 -14.62
C VAL A 34 3.33 8.03 -14.88
N ASP A 35 4.27 8.95 -14.70
CA ASP A 35 5.67 8.65 -14.96
C ASP A 35 6.37 7.98 -13.75
N LYS A 36 7.57 7.45 -14.01
CA LYS A 36 8.36 6.77 -12.99
C LYS A 36 8.79 7.71 -11.85
N ARG A 37 9.06 8.99 -12.15
CA ARG A 37 9.48 9.96 -11.12
C ARG A 37 8.40 10.21 -10.11
N PHE A 38 7.15 10.28 -10.59
CA PHE A 38 6.00 10.43 -9.70
C PHE A 38 5.90 9.24 -8.72
N THR A 39 6.00 8.01 -9.21
CA THR A 39 5.85 6.80 -8.37
C THR A 39 6.96 6.65 -7.35
N THR A 40 8.22 6.94 -7.72
CA THR A 40 9.37 6.73 -6.83
C THR A 40 9.67 7.90 -5.90
N GLY A 41 9.24 9.11 -6.23
CA GLY A 41 9.58 10.32 -5.47
C GLY A 41 8.37 11.07 -4.94
N GLU A 42 7.51 11.57 -5.84
CA GLU A 42 6.45 12.51 -5.47
C GLU A 42 5.27 11.86 -4.75
N LEU A 43 4.92 10.61 -5.09
CA LEU A 43 3.78 9.89 -4.50
C LEU A 43 3.91 9.78 -2.98
N GLY A 44 5.10 9.47 -2.50
CA GLY A 44 5.37 9.37 -1.06
C GLY A 44 5.18 10.69 -0.32
N LEU A 45 5.55 11.80 -0.94
CA LEU A 45 5.36 13.14 -0.37
C LEU A 45 3.89 13.57 -0.30
N LEU A 46 3.04 13.05 -1.18
CA LEU A 46 1.60 13.30 -1.15
C LEU A 46 0.88 12.45 -0.09
N CYS A 47 1.54 11.45 0.50
CA CYS A 47 0.98 10.63 1.57
C CYS A 47 1.01 11.42 2.89
N PHE A 48 -0.16 11.79 3.41
CA PHE A 48 -0.25 12.55 4.66
C PHE A 48 -0.71 11.69 5.85
N SER A 49 -1.18 10.46 5.62
CA SER A 49 -1.52 9.52 6.68
C SER A 49 -1.11 8.10 6.29
N ALA A 50 -0.42 7.44 7.19
CA ALA A 50 0.04 6.07 7.04
C ALA A 50 -0.19 5.30 8.33
N GLN A 51 -0.64 4.05 8.20
CA GLN A 51 -0.77 3.15 9.34
C GLN A 51 0.53 2.38 9.55
N ILE A 52 1.01 2.36 10.78
CA ILE A 52 2.13 1.50 11.15
C ILE A 52 1.60 0.06 11.28
N PRO A 53 2.24 -0.90 10.59
CA PRO A 53 1.75 -2.27 10.58
C PRO A 53 2.00 -2.98 11.90
N PHE A 54 1.05 -3.82 12.29
CA PHE A 54 1.23 -4.79 13.35
C PHE A 54 0.87 -6.19 12.83
N ALA A 55 1.56 -7.18 13.36
CA ALA A 55 1.25 -8.56 13.06
C ALA A 55 0.49 -9.18 14.23
N ASN A 56 -0.50 -9.99 13.90
CA ASN A 56 -1.22 -10.83 14.85
C ASN A 56 -0.62 -12.23 14.85
N ILE A 57 -0.71 -12.90 16.00
CA ILE A 57 -0.34 -14.31 16.13
C ILE A 57 -1.62 -15.12 16.23
N ALA A 58 -1.84 -16.00 15.27
CA ALA A 58 -2.90 -16.99 15.34
C ALA A 58 -2.53 -18.04 16.38
N THR A 59 -3.51 -18.40 17.21
CA THR A 59 -3.34 -19.40 18.26
C THR A 59 -4.25 -20.60 18.01
N ALA A 60 -3.72 -21.80 18.22
CA ALA A 60 -4.48 -23.03 18.24
C ALA A 60 -4.75 -23.45 19.70
N ASN A 61 -5.99 -23.83 19.99
CA ASN A 61 -6.35 -24.40 21.28
C ASN A 61 -6.15 -25.91 21.22
N ILE A 62 -5.43 -26.45 22.17
CA ILE A 62 -5.30 -27.89 22.37
C ILE A 62 -6.03 -28.24 23.65
N THR A 63 -7.11 -28.99 23.51
CA THR A 63 -7.87 -29.57 24.63
C THR A 63 -7.65 -31.08 24.59
N GLY A 64 -6.89 -31.61 25.54
CA GLY A 64 -6.75 -33.05 25.70
C GLY A 64 -7.99 -33.65 26.39
N ALA A 65 -8.32 -34.89 26.10
CA ALA A 65 -9.46 -35.60 26.69
C ALA A 65 -9.41 -35.68 28.22
N PHE A 66 -8.25 -35.46 28.83
CA PHE A 66 -8.00 -35.56 30.26
C PHE A 66 -7.49 -34.29 30.92
N THR A 67 -7.32 -33.17 30.16
CA THR A 67 -6.87 -31.88 30.68
C THR A 67 -8.04 -30.98 30.93
N GLY A 68 -8.27 -30.58 32.19
CA GLY A 68 -9.33 -29.64 32.57
C GLY A 68 -9.07 -28.20 32.16
N ILE A 69 -7.88 -27.87 31.63
CA ILE A 69 -7.45 -26.54 31.19
C ILE A 69 -6.96 -26.64 29.74
N GLY A 70 -7.58 -25.88 28.87
CA GLY A 70 -7.13 -25.75 27.48
C GLY A 70 -5.86 -24.92 27.38
N GLU A 71 -4.86 -25.42 26.65
CA GLU A 71 -3.63 -24.69 26.35
C GLU A 71 -3.70 -24.01 24.97
N LYS A 72 -3.12 -22.82 24.86
CA LYS A 72 -3.04 -22.06 23.61
C LYS A 72 -1.61 -22.01 23.13
N PHE A 73 -1.41 -22.43 21.89
CA PHE A 73 -0.11 -22.40 21.23
C PHE A 73 -0.13 -21.43 20.06
N ALA A 74 0.96 -20.66 19.91
CA ALA A 74 1.19 -19.83 18.74
C ALA A 74 1.44 -20.72 17.52
N HIS A 75 0.75 -20.44 16.41
CA HIS A 75 0.84 -21.30 15.24
C HIS A 75 1.27 -20.54 13.97
N SER A 76 0.80 -19.31 13.74
CA SER A 76 1.20 -18.54 12.56
C SER A 76 1.16 -17.04 12.83
N ARG A 77 1.97 -16.31 12.09
CA ARG A 77 1.98 -14.84 12.09
C ARG A 77 1.12 -14.34 10.93
N ILE A 78 0.14 -13.51 11.24
CA ILE A 78 -0.79 -12.92 10.28
C ILE A 78 -0.47 -11.44 10.16
N PHE A 79 -0.27 -10.97 8.93
CA PHE A 79 -0.07 -9.57 8.61
C PHE A 79 -1.39 -8.94 8.20
N THR A 80 -1.70 -7.77 8.75
CA THR A 80 -2.92 -7.02 8.41
C THR A 80 -2.62 -6.01 7.32
N PRO A 81 -3.55 -5.77 6.38
CA PRO A 81 -3.38 -4.74 5.37
C PRO A 81 -3.08 -3.37 5.97
N ILE A 82 -2.40 -2.51 5.23
CA ILE A 82 -2.15 -1.12 5.63
C ILE A 82 -2.97 -0.17 4.78
N THR A 83 -3.41 0.92 5.41
CA THR A 83 -4.11 2.00 4.71
C THR A 83 -3.18 3.22 4.62
N LEU A 84 -3.04 3.74 3.41
CA LEU A 84 -2.33 4.98 3.12
C LEU A 84 -3.32 5.99 2.55
N THR A 85 -3.25 7.23 3.05
CA THR A 85 -4.11 8.33 2.57
C THR A 85 -3.26 9.42 1.95
N PHE A 86 -3.67 9.87 0.77
CA PHE A 86 -2.93 10.80 -0.07
C PHE A 86 -3.74 12.06 -0.34
N TYR A 87 -3.06 13.19 -0.47
CA TYR A 87 -3.60 14.36 -1.14
C TYR A 87 -3.62 14.12 -2.65
N VAL A 88 -4.70 14.55 -3.28
CA VAL A 88 -4.84 14.45 -4.73
C VAL A 88 -4.41 15.76 -5.36
N ASP A 89 -3.46 15.69 -6.28
CA ASP A 89 -2.96 16.83 -7.05
C ASP A 89 -3.93 17.26 -8.16
N LYS A 90 -3.70 18.45 -8.75
CA LYS A 90 -4.54 19.00 -9.83
C LYS A 90 -4.56 18.15 -11.10
N GLU A 91 -3.54 17.34 -11.31
CA GLU A 91 -3.40 16.44 -12.46
C GLU A 91 -4.03 15.07 -12.21
N TYR A 92 -4.53 14.84 -10.98
CA TYR A 92 -5.14 13.56 -10.54
C TYR A 92 -4.19 12.36 -10.66
N ARG A 93 -2.86 12.61 -10.55
CA ARG A 93 -1.85 11.55 -10.75
C ARG A 93 -1.96 10.43 -9.74
N VAL A 94 -2.29 10.74 -8.47
CA VAL A 94 -2.52 9.73 -7.42
C VAL A 94 -3.68 8.80 -7.78
N LEU A 95 -4.81 9.36 -8.24
CA LEU A 95 -5.97 8.56 -8.63
C LEU A 95 -5.67 7.70 -9.85
N LYS A 96 -5.05 8.29 -10.88
CA LYS A 96 -4.61 7.56 -12.07
C LYS A 96 -3.66 6.42 -11.71
N PHE A 97 -2.72 6.66 -10.78
CA PHE A 97 -1.78 5.65 -10.33
C PHE A 97 -2.50 4.46 -9.68
N LEU A 98 -3.36 4.72 -8.70
CA LEU A 98 -4.07 3.68 -7.97
C LEU A 98 -5.05 2.90 -8.87
N GLU A 99 -5.86 3.62 -9.66
CA GLU A 99 -6.85 3.02 -10.55
C GLU A 99 -6.18 2.18 -11.65
N HIS A 100 -5.17 2.71 -12.31
CA HIS A 100 -4.48 1.99 -13.37
C HIS A 100 -3.62 0.83 -12.86
N TRP A 101 -3.10 0.92 -11.63
CA TRP A 101 -2.44 -0.23 -11.02
C TRP A 101 -3.44 -1.36 -10.76
N MET A 102 -4.61 -1.07 -10.20
CA MET A 102 -5.67 -2.06 -10.01
C MET A 102 -6.18 -2.62 -11.34
N GLU A 103 -6.38 -1.76 -12.35
CA GLU A 103 -6.77 -2.15 -13.70
C GLU A 103 -5.74 -3.11 -14.32
N PHE A 104 -4.45 -2.79 -14.21
CA PHE A 104 -3.38 -3.66 -14.69
C PHE A 104 -3.39 -5.02 -13.98
N THR A 105 -3.53 -5.03 -12.65
CA THR A 105 -3.61 -6.26 -11.85
C THR A 105 -4.75 -7.17 -12.30
N ALA A 106 -5.90 -6.58 -12.64
CA ALA A 106 -7.06 -7.31 -13.17
C ALA A 106 -6.93 -7.69 -14.64
N GLY A 107 -5.77 -7.50 -15.27
CA GLY A 107 -5.54 -7.86 -16.67
C GLY A 107 -6.28 -6.99 -17.66
N GLY A 108 -6.71 -5.80 -17.28
CA GLY A 108 -7.62 -4.92 -18.02
C GLY A 108 -7.16 -4.44 -19.38
N THR A 109 -5.97 -4.82 -19.87
CA THR A 109 -5.50 -4.28 -21.14
C THR A 109 -4.50 -5.13 -21.90
N HIS A 110 -4.43 -6.40 -21.70
CA HIS A 110 -3.69 -7.24 -22.62
C HIS A 110 -4.55 -7.56 -23.86
N ALA A 111 -4.79 -6.52 -24.68
CA ALA A 111 -5.04 -6.80 -26.08
C ALA A 111 -3.70 -7.07 -26.75
N PRO A 112 -3.52 -8.20 -27.44
CA PRO A 112 -2.40 -8.36 -28.34
C PRO A 112 -2.42 -7.20 -29.35
N GLY A 113 -1.47 -6.27 -29.25
CA GLY A 113 -1.40 -5.14 -30.18
C GLY A 113 -1.38 -3.74 -29.57
N GLY A 114 -1.41 -3.58 -28.24
CA GLY A 114 -1.08 -2.31 -27.58
C GLY A 114 -1.98 -1.11 -27.89
N ARG A 115 -3.19 -1.31 -28.32
CA ARG A 115 -4.14 -0.24 -28.63
C ARG A 115 -5.15 -0.01 -27.51
N THR A 116 -5.26 1.26 -27.12
CA THR A 116 -6.10 1.86 -26.08
C THR A 116 -7.62 1.66 -26.25
N GLY A 117 -8.06 0.64 -26.97
CA GLY A 117 -9.45 0.48 -27.36
C GLY A 117 -10.21 -0.68 -26.71
N VAL A 118 -9.60 -1.36 -25.78
CA VAL A 118 -10.04 -2.70 -25.35
C VAL A 118 -11.32 -2.72 -24.53
N ILE A 119 -11.59 -1.69 -23.73
CA ILE A 119 -12.86 -1.59 -23.00
C ILE A 119 -14.06 -1.58 -23.96
N LYS A 120 -13.89 -1.05 -25.17
CA LYS A 120 -14.96 -1.05 -26.19
C LYS A 120 -15.12 -2.38 -26.92
N GLN A 121 -14.06 -3.18 -27.05
CA GLN A 121 -14.11 -4.45 -27.79
C GLN A 121 -14.65 -5.62 -26.97
N ASN A 122 -14.58 -5.57 -25.64
CA ASN A 122 -15.02 -6.66 -24.77
C ASN A 122 -16.45 -6.53 -24.24
N ARG A 123 -17.33 -5.78 -24.90
CA ARG A 123 -18.73 -5.70 -24.49
C ARG A 123 -19.47 -7.05 -24.53
N SER A 124 -19.03 -7.98 -25.37
CA SER A 124 -19.65 -9.29 -25.52
C SER A 124 -18.97 -10.41 -24.68
N ASN A 125 -17.69 -10.25 -24.33
CA ASN A 125 -16.95 -11.26 -23.60
C ASN A 125 -16.09 -10.57 -22.54
N TYR A 126 -16.65 -10.38 -21.36
CA TYR A 126 -15.93 -9.80 -20.22
C TYR A 126 -15.12 -10.89 -19.52
N PHE A 127 -13.85 -11.02 -19.89
CA PHE A 127 -12.90 -11.88 -19.18
C PHE A 127 -11.96 -11.03 -18.35
N ILE A 128 -11.98 -11.22 -17.04
CA ILE A 128 -10.93 -10.74 -16.15
C ILE A 128 -9.91 -11.85 -15.98
N ARG A 129 -8.70 -11.61 -16.39
CA ARG A 129 -7.56 -12.48 -16.12
C ARG A 129 -6.57 -11.72 -15.27
N MET A 130 -6.39 -12.14 -14.03
CA MET A 130 -5.37 -11.57 -13.16
C MET A 130 -3.97 -11.74 -13.73
N GLN A 131 -3.14 -10.73 -13.60
CA GLN A 131 -1.73 -10.81 -13.94
C GLN A 131 -0.99 -11.72 -12.94
N TYR A 132 0.18 -12.19 -13.34
CA TYR A 132 1.04 -12.92 -12.41
C TYR A 132 1.54 -11.99 -11.30
N PRO A 133 1.71 -12.50 -10.07
CA PRO A 133 2.11 -11.69 -8.92
C PRO A 133 3.39 -10.86 -9.13
N GLU A 134 4.36 -11.41 -9.86
CA GLU A 134 5.62 -10.74 -10.19
C GLU A 134 5.45 -9.53 -11.10
N GLU A 135 4.34 -9.45 -11.84
CA GLU A 135 4.09 -8.35 -12.78
C GLU A 135 3.43 -7.15 -12.11
N TYR A 136 2.61 -7.34 -11.08
CA TYR A 136 1.87 -6.24 -10.46
C TYR A 136 2.34 -5.85 -9.05
N ARG A 137 3.11 -6.70 -8.38
CA ARG A 137 3.61 -6.41 -7.03
C ARG A 137 4.78 -5.43 -7.09
N MET A 138 4.83 -4.56 -6.09
CA MET A 138 5.97 -3.70 -5.83
C MET A 138 6.94 -4.43 -4.91
N GLU A 139 8.23 -4.46 -5.27
CA GLU A 139 9.23 -5.26 -4.55
C GLU A 139 9.42 -4.79 -3.12
N GLU A 140 9.72 -3.51 -2.95
CA GLU A 140 9.97 -2.91 -1.63
C GLU A 140 9.27 -1.57 -1.52
N THR A 141 8.50 -1.42 -0.46
CA THR A 141 7.92 -0.12 -0.07
C THR A 141 8.30 0.12 1.37
N LYS A 142 8.75 1.32 1.68
CA LYS A 142 9.26 1.65 3.00
C LYS A 142 8.45 2.77 3.63
N ILE A 143 8.19 2.64 4.92
CA ILE A 143 7.66 3.70 5.75
C ILE A 143 8.74 4.03 6.78
N TYR A 144 9.23 5.26 6.70
CA TYR A 144 10.18 5.81 7.66
C TYR A 144 9.42 6.63 8.68
N LYS A 145 9.55 6.30 9.94
CA LYS A 145 9.09 7.11 11.07
C LYS A 145 10.29 7.69 11.76
N PHE A 146 10.33 9.00 11.91
CA PHE A 146 11.40 9.69 12.61
C PHE A 146 10.85 10.71 13.59
N GLU A 147 11.64 11.02 14.60
CA GLU A 147 11.32 12.01 15.61
C GLU A 147 11.79 13.40 15.18
N ARG A 148 11.32 14.41 15.88
CA ARG A 148 11.60 15.82 15.58
C ARG A 148 13.08 16.17 15.57
N ASP A 149 13.88 15.47 16.38
CA ASP A 149 15.34 15.64 16.48
C ASP A 149 16.11 14.85 15.43
N TYR A 150 15.42 14.00 14.62
CA TYR A 150 16.01 13.10 13.62
C TYR A 150 17.05 12.12 14.19
N ALA A 151 17.17 12.04 15.52
CA ALA A 151 18.14 11.16 16.17
C ALA A 151 17.65 9.71 16.23
N ASN A 152 16.35 9.53 16.39
CA ASN A 152 15.72 8.21 16.43
C ASN A 152 14.80 8.02 15.23
N SER A 153 14.95 6.90 14.58
CA SER A 153 14.18 6.56 13.39
C SER A 153 13.84 5.08 13.36
N LEU A 154 12.71 4.77 12.76
CA LEU A 154 12.23 3.41 12.61
C LEU A 154 11.79 3.21 11.16
N GLU A 155 12.32 2.18 10.53
CA GLU A 155 11.98 1.79 9.15
C GLU A 155 11.10 0.54 9.16
N TYR A 156 10.04 0.59 8.37
CA TYR A 156 9.22 -0.57 8.03
C TYR A 156 9.34 -0.85 6.55
N THR A 157 9.92 -1.97 6.19
CA THR A 157 10.06 -2.41 4.80
C THR A 157 9.02 -3.47 4.49
N PHE A 158 8.14 -3.18 3.54
CA PHE A 158 7.08 -4.07 3.06
C PHE A 158 7.52 -4.76 1.79
N PHE A 159 7.27 -6.06 1.71
CA PHE A 159 7.59 -6.88 0.54
C PHE A 159 6.34 -7.28 -0.22
N ASN A 160 6.41 -7.17 -1.55
CA ASN A 160 5.34 -7.57 -2.46
C ASN A 160 4.02 -6.81 -2.24
N LEU A 161 4.12 -5.50 -2.05
CA LEU A 161 2.98 -4.64 -1.82
C LEU A 161 2.16 -4.44 -3.10
N PHE A 162 0.83 -4.45 -2.96
CA PHE A 162 -0.11 -4.14 -4.04
C PHE A 162 -1.42 -3.57 -3.49
N PRO A 163 -2.14 -2.74 -4.25
CA PRO A 163 -3.40 -2.18 -3.81
C PRO A 163 -4.51 -3.24 -3.84
N GLN A 164 -5.20 -3.40 -2.71
CA GLN A 164 -6.37 -4.26 -2.57
C GLN A 164 -7.65 -3.48 -2.86
N ASN A 165 -7.73 -2.27 -2.33
CA ASN A 165 -8.92 -1.45 -2.42
C ASN A 165 -8.56 0.04 -2.44
N VAL A 166 -9.34 0.82 -3.19
CA VAL A 166 -9.34 2.28 -3.16
C VAL A 166 -10.70 2.74 -2.67
N THR A 167 -10.73 3.51 -1.60
CA THR A 167 -11.98 3.98 -1.01
C THR A 167 -12.67 4.98 -1.94
N ASN A 168 -14.00 4.88 -2.04
CA ASN A 168 -14.81 5.82 -2.82
C ASN A 168 -14.59 7.26 -2.34
N ILE A 169 -14.41 8.17 -3.28
CA ILE A 169 -14.17 9.57 -3.02
C ILE A 169 -15.46 10.34 -3.24
N ALA A 170 -15.98 10.96 -2.19
CA ALA A 170 -17.13 11.82 -2.29
C ALA A 170 -16.73 13.20 -2.85
N VAL A 171 -17.46 13.67 -3.86
CA VAL A 171 -17.34 15.02 -4.41
C VAL A 171 -18.65 15.77 -4.18
N SER A 172 -18.55 17.04 -3.74
CA SER A 172 -19.72 17.88 -3.44
C SER A 172 -19.42 19.33 -3.79
N TYR A 173 -20.44 20.06 -4.21
CA TYR A 173 -20.35 21.50 -4.43
C TYR A 173 -20.51 22.33 -3.15
N ASP A 174 -20.97 21.70 -2.05
CA ASP A 174 -21.32 22.41 -0.82
C ASP A 174 -20.11 22.95 -0.05
N GLN A 175 -18.96 22.26 -0.18
CA GLN A 175 -17.74 22.64 0.54
C GLN A 175 -16.51 22.44 -0.34
N SER A 176 -15.67 23.49 -0.43
CA SER A 176 -14.36 23.39 -1.07
C SER A 176 -13.34 22.83 -0.09
N LYS A 177 -13.08 21.52 -0.16
CA LYS A 177 -12.05 20.81 0.63
C LYS A 177 -11.00 20.24 -0.30
N THR A 178 -9.78 20.08 0.21
CA THR A 178 -8.74 19.34 -0.51
C THR A 178 -9.19 17.91 -0.75
N LEU A 179 -9.11 17.46 -1.99
CA LEU A 179 -9.45 16.09 -2.36
C LEU A 179 -8.41 15.12 -1.79
N THR A 180 -8.88 14.04 -1.16
CA THR A 180 -8.03 13.00 -0.59
C THR A 180 -8.45 11.63 -1.12
N ALA A 181 -7.48 10.74 -1.27
CA ALA A 181 -7.70 9.36 -1.68
C ALA A 181 -7.10 8.41 -0.64
N SER A 182 -7.87 7.43 -0.21
CA SER A 182 -7.39 6.38 0.69
C SER A 182 -7.34 5.06 -0.04
N ALA A 183 -6.22 4.36 0.08
CA ALA A 183 -6.03 3.05 -0.50
C ALA A 183 -5.54 2.06 0.56
N THR A 184 -6.09 0.86 0.52
CA THR A 184 -5.65 -0.27 1.35
C THR A 184 -4.74 -1.15 0.52
N PHE A 185 -3.60 -1.49 1.10
CA PHE A 185 -2.56 -2.29 0.46
C PHE A 185 -2.37 -3.60 1.20
N GLU A 186 -2.26 -4.66 0.43
CA GLU A 186 -1.82 -5.97 0.89
C GLU A 186 -0.32 -6.15 0.62
N TYR A 187 0.32 -6.97 1.42
CA TYR A 187 1.74 -7.29 1.29
C TYR A 187 2.02 -8.68 1.87
N THR A 188 3.11 -9.32 1.48
CA THR A 188 3.46 -10.66 1.96
C THR A 188 3.97 -10.64 3.39
N ARG A 189 4.85 -9.69 3.71
CA ARG A 189 5.46 -9.52 5.03
C ARG A 189 6.05 -8.14 5.17
N TYR A 190 6.33 -7.74 6.39
CA TYR A 190 7.19 -6.58 6.66
C TYR A 190 8.35 -6.95 7.59
N VAL A 191 9.39 -6.16 7.51
CA VAL A 191 10.52 -6.16 8.44
C VAL A 191 10.63 -4.76 9.02
N SER A 192 10.89 -4.65 10.31
CA SER A 192 11.11 -3.38 11.00
C SER A 192 12.51 -3.35 11.59
N GLY A 193 13.15 -2.20 11.52
CA GLY A 193 14.48 -1.99 12.08
C GLY A 193 14.82 -0.52 12.19
N PRO A 194 15.93 -0.18 12.83
CA PRO A 194 16.47 1.18 12.74
C PRO A 194 16.86 1.46 11.29
N ILE A 195 16.82 2.74 10.91
CA ILE A 195 17.32 3.12 9.58
C ILE A 195 18.82 2.84 9.56
N SER A 196 19.25 1.92 8.70
CA SER A 196 20.66 1.69 8.43
C SER A 196 21.21 2.89 7.67
N SER A 197 22.12 3.62 8.30
CA SER A 197 22.91 4.69 7.67
C SER A 197 23.83 4.15 6.60
#